data_44eda077afbe49299742a038f66ab098
#
_entry.id   44eda077afbe49299742a038f66ab098
#
_cell.length_a   1.000
_cell.length_b   1.000
_cell.length_c   1.000
_cell.angle_alpha   90.00
_cell.angle_beta   90.00
_cell.angle_gamma   90.00
#
_symmetry.space_group_name_H-M   'P 1'
#
loop_
_entity.id
_entity.type
_entity.pdbx_description
1 polymer ?
#
loop_
_entity_poly.entity_id
_entity_poly.type
_entity_poly.pdbx_seq_one_letter_code
_entity_poly.pdbx_strand_id
1 'polypeptide(L)'
;MTVGTLRTTVGVENFSQRGGVRELPETMVDAGSEFTWIPRPVLESLGIRPERRQRFIVADGRYVERDLGYAIVHAGGVATADDVVFAEETDFALLGWRSLGGLNLRVDAVRKQLVDAGPVLAVALTSS
;
A
#
# COMPACT_ATOMS: atom_id res chain seq x y z
N MET A 1 18.76 14.60 0.31
CA MET A 1 19.32 13.39 -0.25
C MET A 1 18.35 12.23 -0.08
N THR A 2 18.21 11.50 -1.09
CA THR A 2 17.32 10.36 -1.02
C THR A 2 18.06 9.16 -0.53
N VAL A 3 17.67 8.66 0.56
CA VAL A 3 18.08 7.35 0.93
C VAL A 3 17.54 6.44 -0.15
N GLY A 4 18.38 5.62 -0.72
CA GLY A 4 18.03 4.77 -1.83
C GLY A 4 16.59 4.27 -1.72
N THR A 5 15.80 4.60 -2.71
CA THR A 5 14.40 4.23 -2.75
C THR A 5 14.29 2.73 -2.94
N LEU A 6 13.63 2.07 -2.02
CA LEU A 6 13.33 0.67 -2.20
C LEU A 6 12.15 0.55 -3.16
N ARG A 7 12.27 -0.35 -4.13
CA ARG A 7 11.20 -0.67 -5.07
C ARG A 7 10.92 -2.17 -4.99
N THR A 8 9.66 -2.52 -5.17
CA THR A 8 9.24 -3.91 -5.12
C THR A 8 8.04 -4.11 -6.04
N THR A 9 7.76 -5.34 -6.38
CA THR A 9 6.54 -5.67 -7.09
C THR A 9 5.37 -5.68 -6.11
N VAL A 10 4.33 -4.91 -6.42
CA VAL A 10 3.11 -4.87 -5.63
C VAL A 10 2.00 -5.48 -6.46
N GLY A 11 1.28 -6.43 -5.90
CA GLY A 11 0.09 -6.99 -6.53
C GLY A 11 -1.15 -6.34 -5.96
N VAL A 12 -2.16 -6.17 -6.79
CA VAL A 12 -3.44 -5.61 -6.39
C VAL A 12 -4.54 -6.53 -6.88
N GLU A 13 -5.51 -6.78 -6.03
CA GLU A 13 -6.56 -7.73 -6.34
C GLU A 13 -7.89 -7.24 -5.78
N ASN A 14 -8.97 -7.47 -6.52
CA ASN A 14 -10.33 -7.19 -6.05
C ASN A 14 -10.73 -8.31 -5.09
N PHE A 15 -11.07 -7.94 -3.85
CA PHE A 15 -11.40 -8.95 -2.85
C PHE A 15 -12.68 -9.73 -3.18
N SER A 16 -13.54 -9.22 -4.05
CA SER A 16 -14.74 -9.94 -4.51
C SER A 16 -14.49 -10.79 -5.74
N GLN A 17 -13.33 -10.71 -6.34
CA GLN A 17 -12.97 -11.46 -7.55
C GLN A 17 -11.54 -11.96 -7.40
N ARG A 18 -11.37 -12.92 -6.50
CA ARG A 18 -10.05 -13.44 -6.17
C ARG A 18 -9.44 -14.19 -7.34
N GLY A 19 -8.11 -14.11 -7.44
CA GLY A 19 -7.34 -14.80 -8.48
C GLY A 19 -6.91 -13.89 -9.63
N GLY A 20 -7.46 -12.69 -9.73
CA GLY A 20 -7.08 -11.73 -10.78
C GLY A 20 -6.11 -10.67 -10.25
N VAL A 21 -4.96 -11.10 -9.76
CA VAL A 21 -3.96 -10.16 -9.24
C VAL A 21 -3.31 -9.41 -10.39
N ARG A 22 -3.29 -8.09 -10.29
CA ARG A 22 -2.59 -7.23 -11.23
C ARG A 22 -1.27 -6.80 -10.58
N GLU A 23 -0.15 -7.10 -11.24
CA GLU A 23 1.16 -6.76 -10.68
C GLU A 23 1.65 -5.43 -11.19
N LEU A 24 2.24 -4.67 -10.28
CA LEU A 24 2.86 -3.38 -10.55
C LEU A 24 4.34 -3.52 -10.18
N PRO A 25 5.21 -3.80 -11.17
CA PRO A 25 6.64 -3.94 -10.87
C PRO A 25 7.24 -2.59 -10.53
N GLU A 26 8.36 -2.61 -9.82
CA GLU A 26 9.14 -1.42 -9.52
C GLU A 26 8.32 -0.33 -8.80
N THR A 27 7.41 -0.74 -7.92
CA THR A 27 6.62 0.21 -7.13
C THR A 27 7.45 0.69 -5.95
N MET A 28 7.45 2.00 -5.74
CA MET A 28 8.18 2.61 -4.65
C MET A 28 7.58 2.22 -3.30
N VAL A 29 8.44 1.87 -2.35
CA VAL A 29 8.03 1.65 -0.96
C VAL A 29 8.29 2.93 -0.19
N ASP A 30 7.24 3.51 0.40
CA ASP A 30 7.35 4.77 1.14
C ASP A 30 6.73 4.61 2.52
N ALA A 31 7.58 4.26 3.49
CA ALA A 31 7.13 4.06 4.87
C ALA A 31 6.69 5.37 5.52
N GLY A 32 6.96 6.52 4.91
CA GLY A 32 6.49 7.81 5.40
C GLY A 32 5.10 8.17 4.91
N SER A 33 4.58 7.45 3.91
CA SER A 33 3.24 7.66 3.42
C SER A 33 2.30 6.68 4.10
N GLU A 34 1.18 7.18 4.60
CA GLU A 34 0.23 6.33 5.33
C GLU A 34 -0.43 5.32 4.40
N PHE A 35 -1.01 5.80 3.31
CA PHE A 35 -1.80 4.97 2.40
C PHE A 35 -0.97 4.45 1.24
N THR A 36 -1.41 3.34 0.68
CA THR A 36 -0.89 2.83 -0.59
C THR A 36 -1.66 3.50 -1.72
N TRP A 37 -0.93 3.98 -2.72
CA TRP A 37 -1.48 4.69 -3.87
C TRP A 37 -1.29 3.83 -5.11
N ILE A 38 -2.40 3.51 -5.77
CA ILE A 38 -2.42 2.64 -6.94
C ILE A 38 -3.03 3.43 -8.10
N PRO A 39 -2.44 3.37 -9.30
CA PRO A 39 -3.00 4.11 -10.44
C PRO A 39 -4.47 3.78 -10.65
N ARG A 40 -5.27 4.83 -10.84
CA ARG A 40 -6.71 4.68 -11.07
C ARG A 40 -7.04 3.66 -12.16
N PRO A 41 -6.37 3.68 -13.33
CA PRO A 41 -6.72 2.70 -14.37
C PRO A 41 -6.55 1.25 -13.92
N VAL A 42 -5.58 0.97 -13.05
CA VAL A 42 -5.38 -0.38 -12.52
C VAL A 42 -6.56 -0.79 -11.65
N LEU A 43 -6.98 0.08 -10.73
CA LEU A 43 -8.09 -0.21 -9.84
C LEU A 43 -9.39 -0.37 -10.64
N GLU A 44 -9.62 0.50 -11.62
CA GLU A 44 -10.80 0.42 -12.46
C GLU A 44 -10.81 -0.87 -13.28
N SER A 45 -9.67 -1.28 -13.81
CA SER A 45 -9.57 -2.52 -14.58
C SER A 45 -9.89 -3.75 -13.73
N LEU A 46 -9.73 -3.65 -12.41
CA LEU A 46 -10.04 -4.72 -11.48
C LEU A 46 -11.48 -4.64 -10.96
N GLY A 47 -12.25 -3.64 -11.39
CA GLY A 47 -13.61 -3.45 -10.91
C GLY A 47 -13.69 -2.87 -9.50
N ILE A 48 -12.61 -2.32 -9.00
CA ILE A 48 -12.59 -1.70 -7.68
C ILE A 48 -13.15 -0.30 -7.79
N ARG A 49 -14.15 0.01 -6.96
CA ARG A 49 -14.85 1.28 -6.99
C ARG A 49 -14.44 2.16 -5.82
N PRO A 50 -14.48 3.50 -6.00
CA PRO A 50 -14.30 4.40 -4.88
C PRO A 50 -15.38 4.19 -3.82
N GLU A 51 -14.95 4.18 -2.57
CA GLU A 51 -15.87 4.03 -1.42
C GLU A 51 -16.04 5.34 -0.68
N ARG A 52 -15.03 6.20 -0.68
CA ARG A 52 -15.08 7.51 -0.07
C ARG A 52 -14.01 8.41 -0.64
N ARG A 53 -14.12 9.69 -0.31
CA ARG A 53 -13.15 10.68 -0.74
C ARG A 53 -12.39 11.18 0.47
N GLN A 54 -11.10 11.44 0.29
CA GLN A 54 -10.20 11.83 1.38
C GLN A 54 -9.34 13.00 0.94
N ARG A 55 -9.12 13.94 1.86
CA ARG A 55 -8.21 15.05 1.64
C ARG A 55 -6.84 14.70 2.18
N PHE A 56 -5.82 15.00 1.40
CA PHE A 56 -4.43 14.72 1.73
C PHE A 56 -3.62 16.00 1.66
N ILE A 57 -2.56 16.05 2.47
CA ILE A 57 -1.53 17.07 2.34
C ILE A 57 -0.37 16.39 1.62
N VAL A 58 0.02 16.93 0.46
CA VAL A 58 1.14 16.37 -0.30
C VAL A 58 2.44 17.05 0.08
N ALA A 59 3.56 16.55 -0.46
CA ALA A 59 4.90 16.92 0.02
C ALA A 59 5.18 18.42 -0.04
N ASP A 60 4.58 19.16 -0.98
CA ASP A 60 4.78 20.61 -1.11
C ASP A 60 3.81 21.42 -0.24
N GLY A 61 3.03 20.78 0.59
CA GLY A 61 2.08 21.43 1.50
C GLY A 61 0.71 21.70 0.90
N ARG A 62 0.48 21.39 -0.37
CA ARG A 62 -0.83 21.57 -0.98
C ARG A 62 -1.80 20.49 -0.48
N TYR A 63 -3.08 20.85 -0.49
CA TYR A 63 -4.15 19.89 -0.24
C TYR A 63 -4.63 19.33 -1.56
N VAL A 64 -4.82 18.02 -1.62
CA VAL A 64 -5.44 17.35 -2.76
C VAL A 64 -6.51 16.41 -2.24
N GLU A 65 -7.50 16.14 -3.07
CA GLU A 65 -8.55 15.17 -2.73
C GLU A 65 -8.45 13.99 -3.68
N ARG A 66 -8.59 12.82 -3.11
CA ARG A 66 -8.49 11.57 -3.88
C ARG A 66 -9.56 10.60 -3.40
N ASP A 67 -9.96 9.71 -4.30
CA ASP A 67 -10.84 8.61 -3.96
C ASP A 67 -10.07 7.51 -3.25
N LEU A 68 -10.73 6.84 -2.31
CA LEU A 68 -10.23 5.63 -1.70
C LEU A 68 -11.18 4.49 -1.98
N GLY A 69 -10.62 3.30 -2.14
CA GLY A 69 -11.39 2.06 -2.24
C GLY A 69 -10.68 0.97 -1.48
N TYR A 70 -11.25 -0.22 -1.49
CA TYR A 70 -10.70 -1.36 -0.77
C TYR A 70 -10.12 -2.37 -1.75
N ALA A 71 -8.95 -2.87 -1.43
CA ALA A 71 -8.27 -3.82 -2.29
C ALA A 71 -7.46 -4.79 -1.46
N ILE A 72 -7.10 -5.91 -2.04
CA ILE A 72 -6.09 -6.79 -1.47
C ILE A 72 -4.76 -6.38 -2.07
N VAL A 73 -3.79 -6.12 -1.22
CA VAL A 73 -2.45 -5.68 -1.60
C VAL A 73 -1.49 -6.83 -1.31
N HIS A 74 -0.70 -7.18 -2.32
CA HIS A 74 0.30 -8.25 -2.23
C HIS A 74 1.69 -7.66 -2.32
N ALA A 75 2.57 -8.10 -1.44
CA ALA A 75 4.00 -7.79 -1.54
C ALA A 75 4.77 -8.79 -0.69
N GLY A 76 6.00 -9.09 -1.08
CA GLY A 76 6.85 -9.97 -0.28
C GLY A 76 6.28 -11.37 -0.02
N GLY A 77 5.43 -11.86 -0.90
CA GLY A 77 4.83 -13.18 -0.76
C GLY A 77 3.64 -13.26 0.19
N VAL A 78 3.16 -12.12 0.69
CA VAL A 78 2.01 -12.05 1.61
C VAL A 78 0.99 -11.06 1.08
N ALA A 79 -0.20 -11.04 1.67
CA ALA A 79 -1.29 -10.17 1.22
C ALA A 79 -2.07 -9.63 2.40
N THR A 80 -2.66 -8.46 2.21
CA THR A 80 -3.52 -7.83 3.21
C THR A 80 -4.63 -7.05 2.51
N ALA A 81 -5.79 -6.97 3.14
CA ALA A 81 -6.86 -6.10 2.66
C ALA A 81 -6.64 -4.71 3.27
N ASP A 82 -6.73 -3.68 2.45
CA ASP A 82 -6.44 -2.33 2.93
C ASP A 82 -7.20 -1.30 2.11
N ASP A 83 -7.28 -0.09 2.65
CA ASP A 83 -7.71 1.08 1.91
C ASP A 83 -6.59 1.48 0.96
N VAL A 84 -6.93 1.74 -0.29
CA VAL A 84 -5.95 2.22 -1.27
C VAL A 84 -6.46 3.51 -1.90
N VAL A 85 -5.54 4.39 -2.23
CA VAL A 85 -5.84 5.66 -2.88
C VAL A 85 -5.81 5.45 -4.39
N PHE A 86 -6.83 5.99 -5.07
CA PHE A 86 -6.84 6.05 -6.52
C PHE A 86 -5.87 7.16 -6.94
N ALA A 87 -4.67 6.76 -7.31
CA ALA A 87 -3.66 7.71 -7.76
C ALA A 87 -4.05 8.27 -9.12
N GLU A 88 -4.00 9.59 -9.23
CA GLU A 88 -4.29 10.27 -10.48
C GLU A 88 -3.00 10.36 -11.32
N GLU A 89 -3.14 10.91 -12.53
CA GLU A 89 -2.08 10.83 -13.53
C GLU A 89 -0.75 11.40 -13.06
N THR A 90 -0.79 12.45 -12.25
CA THR A 90 0.43 13.11 -11.78
C THR A 90 0.96 12.55 -10.46
N ASP A 91 0.26 11.59 -9.88
CA ASP A 91 0.64 11.04 -8.58
C ASP A 91 1.61 9.88 -8.74
N PHE A 92 2.41 9.64 -7.70
CA PHE A 92 3.24 8.45 -7.65
C PHE A 92 2.42 7.25 -7.18
N ALA A 93 2.67 6.09 -7.78
CA ALA A 93 2.22 4.83 -7.20
C ALA A 93 3.21 4.45 -6.12
N LEU A 94 2.71 4.03 -4.96
CA LEU A 94 3.59 3.65 -3.86
C LEU A 94 2.90 2.72 -2.87
N LEU A 95 3.72 1.96 -2.15
CA LEU A 95 3.29 1.09 -1.06
C LEU A 95 3.50 1.85 0.25
N GLY A 96 2.42 2.11 0.97
CA GLY A 96 2.45 2.89 2.20
C GLY A 96 2.58 2.05 3.46
N TRP A 97 2.76 2.73 4.61
CA TRP A 97 3.05 2.02 5.85
C TRP A 97 1.83 1.27 6.41
N ARG A 98 0.61 1.68 6.11
CA ARG A 98 -0.56 0.91 6.55
C ARG A 98 -0.57 -0.48 5.92
N SER A 99 -0.27 -0.56 4.63
CA SER A 99 -0.16 -1.86 3.96
C SER A 99 1.02 -2.65 4.51
N LEU A 100 2.16 -2.00 4.76
CA LEU A 100 3.29 -2.67 5.37
C LEU A 100 2.90 -3.29 6.72
N GLY A 101 2.15 -2.56 7.53
CA GLY A 101 1.64 -3.07 8.80
C GLY A 101 0.72 -4.27 8.61
N GLY A 102 -0.22 -4.18 7.68
CA GLY A 102 -1.14 -5.29 7.38
C GLY A 102 -0.42 -6.51 6.84
N LEU A 103 0.65 -6.31 6.08
CA LEU A 103 1.47 -7.38 5.54
C LEU A 103 2.44 -7.95 6.59
N ASN A 104 2.60 -7.27 7.71
CA ASN A 104 3.60 -7.57 8.73
C ASN A 104 5.00 -7.58 8.13
N LEU A 105 5.29 -6.58 7.29
CA LEU A 105 6.60 -6.40 6.67
C LEU A 105 7.22 -5.10 7.15
N ARG A 106 8.53 -5.06 7.15
CA ARG A 106 9.28 -3.84 7.39
C ARG A 106 10.37 -3.68 6.33
N VAL A 107 10.83 -2.46 6.19
CA VAL A 107 11.93 -2.16 5.26
C VAL A 107 13.24 -2.47 5.96
N ASP A 108 14.06 -3.31 5.34
CA ASP A 108 15.45 -3.49 5.73
C ASP A 108 16.28 -2.56 4.86
N ALA A 109 16.70 -1.42 5.43
CA ALA A 109 17.39 -0.40 4.67
C ALA A 109 18.80 -0.84 4.25
N VAL A 110 19.42 -1.74 5.02
CA VAL A 110 20.76 -2.24 4.72
C VAL A 110 20.72 -3.18 3.52
N ARG A 111 19.78 -4.12 3.54
CA ARG A 111 19.63 -5.11 2.45
C ARG A 111 18.77 -4.59 1.32
N LYS A 112 18.11 -3.47 1.51
CA LYS A 112 17.20 -2.84 0.54
C LYS A 112 16.13 -3.82 0.07
N GLN A 113 15.43 -4.39 1.04
CA GLN A 113 14.34 -5.32 0.76
C GLN A 113 13.32 -5.30 1.88
N LEU A 114 12.13 -5.82 1.57
CA LEU A 114 11.10 -6.04 2.57
C LEU A 114 11.39 -7.34 3.29
N VAL A 115 11.26 -7.34 4.60
CA VAL A 115 11.47 -8.52 5.42
C VAL A 115 10.32 -8.66 6.41
N ASP A 116 10.14 -9.86 6.91
CA ASP A 116 9.16 -10.17 7.95
C ASP A 116 9.43 -9.28 9.16
N ALA A 117 8.39 -8.62 9.67
CA ALA A 117 8.52 -7.73 10.82
C ALA A 117 8.57 -8.49 12.16
N GLY A 118 8.32 -9.78 12.12
CA GLY A 118 8.35 -10.61 13.32
C GLY A 118 7.01 -10.65 14.06
N PRO A 119 7.00 -11.18 15.27
CA PRO A 119 5.75 -11.33 16.03
C PRO A 119 5.11 -9.99 16.33
N VAL A 120 3.78 -9.97 16.30
CA VAL A 120 2.98 -8.79 16.60
C VAL A 120 2.63 -8.83 18.09
N LEU A 121 2.80 -7.68 18.75
CA LEU A 121 2.43 -7.57 20.17
C LEU A 121 0.92 -7.65 20.31
N ALA A 122 0.46 -8.62 21.09
CA ALA A 122 -0.97 -8.79 21.38
C ALA A 122 -1.19 -8.49 22.87
N VAL A 123 -1.81 -7.35 23.14
CA VAL A 123 -2.09 -6.94 24.53
C VAL A 123 -3.52 -7.27 24.97
N ALA A 124 -4.26 -7.97 24.08
CA ALA A 124 -5.64 -8.34 24.38
C ALA A 124 -5.73 -9.51 25.37
N LEU A 125 -4.65 -10.30 25.49
CA LEU A 125 -4.62 -11.42 26.41
C LEU A 125 -4.07 -10.94 27.74
N THR A 126 -4.83 -11.20 28.80
CA THR A 126 -4.36 -10.90 30.14
C THR A 126 -4.01 -12.20 30.81
N SER A 127 -2.89 -12.22 31.47
CA SER A 127 -2.58 -13.34 32.34
C SER A 127 -3.35 -13.17 33.63
N SER A 128 -3.91 -14.17 34.08
CA SER A 128 -4.62 -14.17 35.38
C SER A 128 -3.75 -14.74 36.44
#